data_610a1054c139444e8e67c0ed4d4c2ac3
#
_entry.id   610a1054c139444e8e67c0ed4d4c2ac3
#
_cell.length_a   1.000
_cell.length_b   1.000
_cell.length_c   1.000
_cell.angle_alpha   90.00
_cell.angle_beta   90.00
_cell.angle_gamma   90.00
#
_symmetry.space_group_name_H-M   'P 1'
#
loop_
_entity.id
_entity.type
_entity.pdbx_description
1 polymer ?
#
loop_
_entity_poly.entity_id
_entity_poly.type
_entity_poly.pdbx_seq_one_letter_code
_entity_poly.pdbx_strand_id
1 'polypeptide(L)'
;SDFTAQYCLDKVGKTAQTVEWLREFPARIDLNQAVHLQKAYPTAEKENGRYVPRIVWDIVPSYWMEHGECMDRDAWRKSDLCQNSDAVEVYDRVTLEFDRFLAEHGYVREGSSYRVERECTETVTFFCHFGITCALLSHLWNMSPFSAWQYFAFAPTSVTEIVTEEREKGIACFRGLKLGDASHLYAGNEPVSVAARFCEVYSDMNSRH
;
A
#
# COMPACT_ATOMS: atom_id res chain seq x y z
N SER A 1 -12.98 -2.77 5.55
CA SER A 1 -12.77 -1.38 6.03
C SER A 1 -14.03 -0.76 6.60
N ASP A 2 -15.20 -0.91 5.95
CA ASP A 2 -16.44 -0.22 6.35
C ASP A 2 -16.89 -0.54 7.77
N PHE A 3 -16.86 -1.80 8.19
CA PHE A 3 -17.19 -2.19 9.57
C PHE A 3 -16.23 -1.55 10.58
N THR A 4 -14.93 -1.54 10.29
CA THR A 4 -13.93 -0.89 11.17
C THR A 4 -14.19 0.61 11.27
N ALA A 5 -14.46 1.26 10.14
CA ALA A 5 -14.80 2.67 10.08
C ALA A 5 -16.06 2.98 10.92
N GLN A 6 -17.11 2.17 10.78
CA GLN A 6 -18.39 2.40 11.47
C GLN A 6 -18.21 2.45 12.98
N TYR A 7 -17.47 1.51 13.59
CA TYR A 7 -17.21 1.54 15.03
C TYR A 7 -16.51 2.82 15.51
N CYS A 8 -15.57 3.32 14.72
CA CYS A 8 -14.88 4.58 15.04
C CYS A 8 -15.80 5.78 14.87
N LEU A 9 -16.55 5.83 13.77
CA LEU A 9 -17.47 6.92 13.44
C LEU A 9 -18.58 7.08 14.47
N ASP A 10 -19.17 5.98 14.92
CA ASP A 10 -20.22 5.98 15.95
C ASP A 10 -19.72 6.59 17.26
N LYS A 11 -18.45 6.32 17.62
CA LYS A 11 -17.85 6.88 18.86
C LYS A 11 -17.56 8.36 18.79
N VAL A 12 -17.22 8.88 17.61
CA VAL A 12 -16.82 10.29 17.45
C VAL A 12 -17.94 11.17 16.87
N GLY A 13 -19.08 10.57 16.55
CA GLY A 13 -20.25 11.27 15.98
C GLY A 13 -19.96 11.90 14.62
N LYS A 14 -19.14 11.23 13.80
CA LYS A 14 -18.77 11.69 12.45
C LYS A 14 -19.31 10.75 11.38
N THR A 15 -19.31 11.23 10.14
CA THR A 15 -19.63 10.42 8.95
C THR A 15 -18.40 10.27 8.09
N ALA A 16 -18.35 9.24 7.25
CA ALA A 16 -17.32 9.06 6.25
C ALA A 16 -17.91 9.10 4.84
N GLN A 17 -17.08 9.45 3.87
CA GLN A 17 -17.36 9.31 2.45
C GLN A 17 -16.67 8.05 1.94
N THR A 18 -17.39 7.20 1.23
CA THR A 18 -16.81 6.07 0.51
C THR A 18 -16.29 6.54 -0.84
N VAL A 19 -15.03 6.26 -1.11
CA VAL A 19 -14.38 6.59 -2.39
C VAL A 19 -13.79 5.33 -3.02
N GLU A 20 -14.05 5.13 -4.30
CA GLU A 20 -13.68 3.88 -4.99
C GLU A 20 -12.16 3.69 -5.13
N TRP A 21 -11.39 4.76 -5.24
CA TRP A 21 -9.95 4.70 -5.38
C TRP A 21 -9.20 4.24 -4.12
N LEU A 22 -9.87 4.20 -2.94
CA LEU A 22 -9.32 3.65 -1.68
C LEU A 22 -9.65 2.16 -1.46
N ARG A 23 -10.28 1.48 -2.40
CA ARG A 23 -10.44 0.02 -2.33
C ARG A 23 -9.08 -0.68 -2.33
N GLU A 24 -9.03 -1.96 -1.93
CA GLU A 24 -7.78 -2.73 -2.01
C GLU A 24 -7.21 -2.69 -3.42
N PHE A 25 -5.90 -2.56 -3.53
CA PHE A 25 -5.20 -2.45 -4.81
C PHE A 25 -5.43 -3.73 -5.64
N PRO A 26 -6.16 -3.65 -6.76
CA PRO A 26 -6.74 -4.84 -7.39
C PRO A 26 -5.83 -5.53 -8.40
N ALA A 27 -4.67 -4.96 -8.75
CA ALA A 27 -3.84 -5.45 -9.85
C ALA A 27 -3.42 -6.92 -9.66
N ARG A 28 -3.65 -7.71 -10.70
CA ARG A 28 -3.38 -9.14 -10.71
C ARG A 28 -2.64 -9.56 -11.96
N ILE A 29 -1.95 -10.69 -11.84
CA ILE A 29 -1.24 -11.32 -12.95
C ILE A 29 -1.86 -12.68 -13.26
N ASP A 30 -2.07 -12.98 -14.55
CA ASP A 30 -2.52 -14.29 -15.02
C ASP A 30 -1.33 -15.15 -15.38
N LEU A 31 -0.95 -16.04 -14.48
CA LEU A 31 0.17 -16.96 -14.66
C LEU A 31 -0.07 -18.05 -15.73
N ASN A 32 -1.29 -18.16 -16.25
CA ASN A 32 -1.57 -19.03 -17.38
C ASN A 32 -1.11 -18.39 -18.70
N GLN A 33 -1.08 -17.07 -18.75
CA GLN A 33 -0.57 -16.28 -19.89
C GLN A 33 0.92 -15.94 -19.69
N ALA A 34 1.29 -15.45 -18.51
CA ALA A 34 2.65 -15.11 -18.13
C ALA A 34 3.41 -16.32 -17.55
N VAL A 35 3.57 -17.39 -18.34
CA VAL A 35 4.16 -18.68 -17.90
C VAL A 35 5.56 -18.50 -17.32
N HIS A 36 6.38 -17.61 -17.88
CA HIS A 36 7.75 -17.34 -17.44
C HIS A 36 7.80 -16.70 -16.03
N LEU A 37 6.69 -16.11 -15.57
CA LEU A 37 6.58 -15.50 -14.23
C LEU A 37 6.11 -16.49 -13.14
N GLN A 38 5.78 -17.73 -13.48
CA GLN A 38 5.33 -18.72 -12.50
C GLN A 38 6.34 -18.95 -11.37
N LYS A 39 7.65 -18.82 -11.66
CA LYS A 39 8.71 -18.91 -10.65
C LYS A 39 8.65 -17.80 -9.58
N ALA A 40 8.06 -16.66 -9.91
CA ALA A 40 7.89 -15.56 -8.98
C ALA A 40 6.77 -15.82 -7.95
N TYR A 41 5.88 -16.78 -8.25
CA TYR A 41 4.67 -17.07 -7.45
C TYR A 41 4.56 -18.58 -7.16
N PRO A 42 5.51 -19.18 -6.46
CA PRO A 42 5.54 -20.64 -6.25
C PRO A 42 4.35 -21.17 -5.44
N THR A 43 3.69 -20.31 -4.66
CA THR A 43 2.51 -20.64 -3.85
C THR A 43 1.19 -20.34 -4.54
N ALA A 44 1.21 -19.99 -5.84
CA ALA A 44 0.00 -19.68 -6.57
C ALA A 44 -0.93 -20.89 -6.68
N GLU A 45 -2.18 -20.69 -6.29
CA GLU A 45 -3.21 -21.72 -6.29
C GLU A 45 -3.67 -22.08 -7.70
N LYS A 46 -4.13 -23.33 -7.88
CA LYS A 46 -4.73 -23.80 -9.12
C LYS A 46 -6.14 -24.31 -8.85
N GLU A 47 -7.06 -23.91 -9.71
CA GLU A 47 -8.40 -24.46 -9.78
C GLU A 47 -8.60 -25.11 -11.16
N ASN A 48 -9.10 -26.34 -11.19
CA ASN A 48 -9.30 -27.10 -12.43
C ASN A 48 -8.05 -27.15 -13.36
N GLY A 49 -6.85 -27.22 -12.77
CA GLY A 49 -5.58 -27.29 -13.49
C GLY A 49 -5.05 -25.95 -14.03
N ARG A 50 -5.74 -24.83 -13.80
CA ARG A 50 -5.34 -23.48 -14.19
C ARG A 50 -4.99 -22.64 -12.96
N TYR A 51 -4.00 -21.77 -13.08
CA TYR A 51 -3.68 -20.82 -12.04
C TYR A 51 -4.81 -19.81 -11.85
N VAL A 52 -5.16 -19.55 -10.59
CA VAL A 52 -5.99 -18.42 -10.19
C VAL A 52 -5.15 -17.15 -10.32
N PRO A 53 -5.68 -16.05 -10.92
CA PRO A 53 -4.94 -14.80 -11.03
C PRO A 53 -4.40 -14.33 -9.69
N ARG A 54 -3.09 -14.09 -9.61
CA ARG A 54 -2.39 -13.75 -8.37
C ARG A 54 -2.24 -12.24 -8.20
N ILE A 55 -2.26 -11.75 -6.96
CA ILE A 55 -1.94 -10.35 -6.65
C ILE A 55 -0.51 -10.05 -7.12
N VAL A 56 -0.33 -8.94 -7.82
CA VAL A 56 0.92 -8.62 -8.52
C VAL A 56 2.14 -8.49 -7.60
N TRP A 57 1.97 -8.10 -6.35
CA TRP A 57 3.09 -7.91 -5.40
C TRP A 57 3.43 -9.15 -4.56
N ASP A 58 2.69 -10.24 -4.68
CA ASP A 58 2.90 -11.45 -3.85
C ASP A 58 4.01 -12.35 -4.43
N ILE A 59 5.14 -11.71 -4.72
CA ILE A 59 6.33 -12.32 -5.32
C ILE A 59 7.33 -12.78 -4.25
N VAL A 60 8.09 -13.82 -4.56
CA VAL A 60 9.12 -14.32 -3.64
C VAL A 60 10.41 -13.50 -3.71
N PRO A 61 11.19 -13.43 -2.59
CA PRO A 61 12.43 -12.66 -2.53
C PRO A 61 13.44 -12.99 -3.61
N SER A 62 13.62 -14.25 -3.98
CA SER A 62 14.54 -14.66 -5.05
C SER A 62 14.23 -14.00 -6.39
N TYR A 63 12.94 -13.73 -6.68
CA TYR A 63 12.57 -13.06 -7.92
C TYR A 63 13.02 -11.60 -7.95
N TRP A 64 12.63 -10.79 -6.95
CA TRP A 64 12.98 -9.37 -6.96
C TRP A 64 14.46 -9.09 -6.64
N MET A 65 15.18 -10.06 -6.05
CA MET A 65 16.65 -10.01 -5.93
C MET A 65 17.35 -10.13 -7.29
N GLU A 66 16.79 -10.92 -8.21
CA GLU A 66 17.28 -11.05 -9.58
C GLU A 66 16.78 -9.93 -10.51
N HIS A 67 15.66 -9.29 -10.16
CA HIS A 67 14.94 -8.28 -10.94
C HIS A 67 14.90 -6.94 -10.19
N GLY A 68 16.08 -6.33 -9.97
CA GLY A 68 16.23 -5.10 -9.19
C GLY A 68 15.45 -3.91 -9.74
N GLU A 69 15.06 -3.93 -11.02
CA GLU A 69 14.19 -2.93 -11.61
C GLU A 69 12.82 -2.83 -10.91
N CYS A 70 12.32 -3.91 -10.32
CA CYS A 70 11.07 -3.90 -9.54
C CYS A 70 11.17 -2.95 -8.34
N MET A 71 12.35 -2.86 -7.73
CA MET A 71 12.59 -2.04 -6.54
C MET A 71 13.06 -0.62 -6.87
N ASP A 72 13.43 -0.36 -8.12
CA ASP A 72 13.88 0.95 -8.56
C ASP A 72 12.71 1.92 -8.70
N ARG A 73 12.91 3.15 -8.23
CA ARG A 73 11.90 4.21 -8.19
C ARG A 73 11.24 4.50 -9.53
N ASP A 74 11.99 4.44 -10.60
CA ASP A 74 11.54 4.84 -11.93
C ASP A 74 11.37 3.63 -12.88
N ALA A 75 12.22 2.60 -12.71
CA ALA A 75 12.26 1.45 -13.62
C ALA A 75 11.14 0.42 -13.38
N TRP A 76 10.54 0.35 -12.19
CA TRP A 76 9.52 -0.66 -11.84
C TRP A 76 8.37 -0.74 -12.84
N ARG A 77 7.99 0.39 -13.45
CA ARG A 77 6.92 0.48 -14.46
C ARG A 77 7.20 -0.34 -15.72
N LYS A 78 8.48 -0.61 -15.98
CA LYS A 78 8.94 -1.39 -17.13
C LYS A 78 9.30 -2.83 -16.76
N SER A 79 9.13 -3.20 -15.49
CA SER A 79 9.37 -4.57 -15.04
C SER A 79 8.42 -5.54 -15.76
N ASP A 80 8.87 -6.78 -15.86
CA ASP A 80 8.11 -7.84 -16.51
C ASP A 80 6.76 -8.10 -15.80
N LEU A 81 6.69 -7.91 -14.49
CA LEU A 81 5.45 -7.95 -13.71
C LEU A 81 4.44 -6.91 -14.20
N CYS A 82 4.89 -5.69 -14.43
CA CYS A 82 4.04 -4.59 -14.89
C CYS A 82 3.63 -4.73 -16.35
N GLN A 83 4.50 -5.30 -17.19
CA GLN A 83 4.18 -5.56 -18.59
C GLN A 83 3.14 -6.69 -18.77
N ASN A 84 2.96 -7.55 -17.77
CA ASN A 84 2.03 -8.67 -17.77
C ASN A 84 0.85 -8.47 -16.81
N SER A 85 0.57 -7.25 -16.39
CA SER A 85 -0.53 -6.89 -15.50
C SER A 85 -1.03 -5.47 -15.76
N ASP A 86 -2.12 -5.08 -15.14
CA ASP A 86 -2.66 -3.73 -15.14
C ASP A 86 -2.11 -2.84 -13.99
N ALA A 87 -1.01 -3.26 -13.37
CA ALA A 87 -0.50 -2.60 -12.16
C ALA A 87 -0.16 -1.13 -12.36
N VAL A 88 0.44 -0.77 -13.51
CA VAL A 88 0.80 0.62 -13.82
C VAL A 88 -0.45 1.48 -14.00
N GLU A 89 -1.43 0.99 -14.77
CA GLU A 89 -2.69 1.71 -15.01
C GLU A 89 -3.46 1.95 -13.72
N VAL A 90 -3.56 0.90 -12.89
CA VAL A 90 -4.23 0.99 -11.57
C VAL A 90 -3.50 1.97 -10.67
N TYR A 91 -2.17 1.89 -10.61
CA TYR A 91 -1.35 2.79 -9.79
C TYR A 91 -1.53 4.26 -10.22
N ASP A 92 -1.45 4.54 -11.50
CA ASP A 92 -1.58 5.90 -12.03
C ASP A 92 -2.96 6.48 -11.75
N ARG A 93 -4.02 5.69 -11.91
CA ARG A 93 -5.38 6.11 -11.57
C ARG A 93 -5.53 6.42 -10.08
N VAL A 94 -5.03 5.55 -9.21
CA VAL A 94 -5.11 5.72 -7.76
C VAL A 94 -4.34 6.97 -7.31
N THR A 95 -3.11 7.13 -7.77
CA THR A 95 -2.26 8.26 -7.36
C THR A 95 -2.75 9.59 -7.93
N LEU A 96 -3.37 9.59 -9.11
CA LEU A 96 -4.02 10.77 -9.65
C LEU A 96 -5.20 11.24 -8.78
N GLU A 97 -6.06 10.32 -8.36
CA GLU A 97 -7.18 10.65 -7.46
C GLU A 97 -6.68 11.10 -6.08
N PHE A 98 -5.62 10.48 -5.60
CA PHE A 98 -5.00 10.89 -4.35
C PHE A 98 -4.38 12.30 -4.44
N ASP A 99 -3.68 12.63 -5.53
CA ASP A 99 -3.15 13.98 -5.75
C ASP A 99 -4.26 15.03 -5.90
N ARG A 100 -5.40 14.67 -6.52
CA ARG A 100 -6.60 15.56 -6.54
C ARG A 100 -7.13 15.82 -5.14
N PHE A 101 -7.25 14.76 -4.34
CA PHE A 101 -7.65 14.86 -2.94
C PHE A 101 -6.71 15.77 -2.15
N LEU A 102 -5.39 15.60 -2.29
CA LEU A 102 -4.40 16.45 -1.62
C LEU A 102 -4.47 17.92 -2.10
N ALA A 103 -4.72 18.15 -3.38
CA ALA A 103 -4.90 19.50 -3.94
C ALA A 103 -6.12 20.21 -3.34
N GLU A 104 -7.23 19.51 -3.11
CA GLU A 104 -8.40 20.05 -2.40
C GLU A 104 -8.06 20.51 -0.97
N HIS A 105 -7.03 19.88 -0.37
CA HIS A 105 -6.49 20.25 0.96
C HIS A 105 -5.31 21.22 0.90
N GLY A 106 -5.00 21.78 -0.27
CA GLY A 106 -3.99 22.81 -0.45
C GLY A 106 -2.60 22.32 -0.84
N TYR A 107 -2.42 21.02 -1.16
CA TYR A 107 -1.15 20.43 -1.52
C TYR A 107 -1.15 19.94 -2.96
N VAL A 108 -0.57 20.72 -3.87
CA VAL A 108 -0.50 20.40 -5.30
C VAL A 108 0.83 19.73 -5.64
N ARG A 109 0.76 18.54 -6.23
CA ARG A 109 1.96 17.77 -6.60
C ARG A 109 2.83 18.53 -7.60
N GLU A 110 4.12 18.68 -7.28
CA GLU A 110 5.17 19.19 -8.17
C GLU A 110 6.40 18.28 -8.12
N GLY A 111 6.56 17.44 -9.15
CA GLY A 111 7.65 16.47 -9.20
C GLY A 111 7.63 15.52 -8.00
N SER A 112 8.63 15.62 -7.14
CA SER A 112 8.82 14.75 -5.96
C SER A 112 8.27 15.33 -4.66
N SER A 113 7.72 16.55 -4.67
CA SER A 113 7.18 17.21 -3.49
C SER A 113 5.84 17.87 -3.79
N TYR A 114 5.37 18.70 -2.88
CA TYR A 114 4.07 19.36 -3.02
C TYR A 114 4.21 20.87 -2.81
N ARG A 115 3.64 21.63 -3.72
CA ARG A 115 3.49 23.07 -3.56
C ARG A 115 2.31 23.35 -2.63
N VAL A 116 2.51 24.22 -1.64
CA VAL A 116 1.46 24.62 -0.70
C VAL A 116 0.73 25.83 -1.26
N GLU A 117 -0.54 25.66 -1.59
CA GLU A 117 -1.42 26.75 -2.05
C GLU A 117 -2.18 27.41 -0.91
N ARG A 118 -2.49 26.65 0.13
CA ARG A 118 -3.06 27.17 1.37
C ARG A 118 -2.64 26.30 2.55
N GLU A 119 -2.49 26.93 3.69
CA GLU A 119 -2.25 26.24 4.95
C GLU A 119 -3.44 25.32 5.30
N CYS A 120 -3.13 24.10 5.73
CA CYS A 120 -4.12 23.10 6.12
C CYS A 120 -3.67 22.43 7.43
N THR A 121 -4.49 22.53 8.46
CA THR A 121 -4.28 21.88 9.76
C THR A 121 -5.29 20.76 10.01
N GLU A 122 -6.00 20.34 8.97
CA GLU A 122 -7.00 19.29 9.06
C GLU A 122 -6.37 17.92 9.26
N THR A 123 -7.05 17.07 10.01
CA THR A 123 -6.72 15.65 10.11
C THR A 123 -7.72 14.85 9.27
N VAL A 124 -7.21 14.10 8.32
CA VAL A 124 -8.00 13.20 7.49
C VAL A 124 -7.65 11.75 7.86
N THR A 125 -8.67 10.91 8.01
CA THR A 125 -8.50 9.49 8.33
C THR A 125 -9.01 8.64 7.19
N PHE A 126 -8.14 7.80 6.64
CA PHE A 126 -8.50 6.78 5.65
C PHE A 126 -8.67 5.42 6.31
N PHE A 127 -9.78 4.74 6.02
CA PHE A 127 -10.00 3.34 6.35
C PHE A 127 -9.84 2.53 5.08
N CYS A 128 -8.72 1.88 4.92
CA CYS A 128 -8.35 1.18 3.68
C CYS A 128 -7.67 -0.16 3.95
N HIS A 129 -6.85 -0.64 3.03
CA HIS A 129 -6.23 -1.96 3.05
C HIS A 129 -4.71 -1.85 2.85
N PHE A 130 -4.00 -2.98 2.99
CA PHE A 130 -2.54 -3.03 2.92
C PHE A 130 -1.99 -2.57 1.56
N GLY A 131 -2.46 -3.16 0.47
CA GLY A 131 -1.87 -2.90 -0.85
C GLY A 131 -2.08 -1.47 -1.30
N ILE A 132 -3.27 -0.89 -1.07
CA ILE A 132 -3.53 0.51 -1.37
C ILE A 132 -2.73 1.46 -0.46
N THR A 133 -2.58 1.15 0.83
CA THR A 133 -1.75 1.94 1.75
C THR A 133 -0.30 2.02 1.23
N CYS A 134 0.29 0.89 0.84
CA CYS A 134 1.63 0.85 0.27
C CYS A 134 1.74 1.66 -1.03
N ALA A 135 0.74 1.60 -1.91
CA ALA A 135 0.71 2.40 -3.13
C ALA A 135 0.71 3.91 -2.83
N LEU A 136 -0.12 4.37 -1.89
CA LEU A 136 -0.17 5.78 -1.48
C LEU A 136 1.15 6.24 -0.84
N LEU A 137 1.71 5.44 0.08
CA LEU A 137 2.99 5.74 0.72
C LEU A 137 4.14 5.78 -0.28
N SER A 138 4.18 4.84 -1.23
CA SER A 138 5.19 4.83 -2.27
C SER A 138 5.15 6.10 -3.13
N HIS A 139 3.94 6.59 -3.43
CA HIS A 139 3.73 7.84 -4.16
C HIS A 139 4.21 9.06 -3.36
N LEU A 140 3.82 9.17 -2.09
CA LEU A 140 4.25 10.27 -1.21
C LEU A 140 5.78 10.33 -1.06
N TRP A 141 6.43 9.17 -0.98
CA TRP A 141 7.87 9.06 -0.71
C TRP A 141 8.74 8.80 -1.94
N ASN A 142 8.13 8.84 -3.13
CA ASN A 142 8.84 8.68 -4.41
C ASN A 142 9.67 7.38 -4.47
N MET A 143 9.09 6.27 -4.04
CA MET A 143 9.69 4.96 -4.09
C MET A 143 8.90 4.02 -4.99
N SER A 144 9.49 2.88 -5.37
CA SER A 144 8.73 1.84 -6.05
C SER A 144 7.61 1.30 -5.13
N PRO A 145 6.38 1.10 -5.64
CA PRO A 145 5.34 0.43 -4.86
C PRO A 145 5.72 -1.00 -4.48
N PHE A 146 6.53 -1.70 -5.30
CA PHE A 146 7.06 -3.02 -4.93
C PHE A 146 7.94 -2.95 -3.68
N SER A 147 8.76 -1.91 -3.51
CA SER A 147 9.53 -1.72 -2.28
C SER A 147 8.61 -1.59 -1.06
N ALA A 148 7.54 -0.81 -1.17
CA ALA A 148 6.59 -0.67 -0.08
C ALA A 148 5.87 -1.99 0.24
N TRP A 149 5.42 -2.73 -0.78
CA TRP A 149 4.75 -4.02 -0.61
C TRP A 149 5.65 -5.11 -0.03
N GLN A 150 6.96 -5.09 -0.31
CA GLN A 150 7.89 -6.12 0.17
C GLN A 150 8.49 -5.81 1.54
N TYR A 151 8.65 -4.53 1.90
CA TYR A 151 9.34 -4.15 3.12
C TYR A 151 8.43 -3.68 4.26
N PHE A 152 7.17 -3.35 3.99
CA PHE A 152 6.24 -3.00 5.04
C PHE A 152 5.32 -4.17 5.40
N ALA A 153 4.89 -4.20 6.65
CA ALA A 153 3.86 -5.10 7.14
C ALA A 153 2.92 -4.32 8.06
N PHE A 154 1.67 -4.16 7.63
CA PHE A 154 0.64 -3.47 8.40
C PHE A 154 -0.36 -4.49 8.91
N ALA A 155 -0.38 -4.71 10.23
CA ALA A 155 -1.36 -5.59 10.84
C ALA A 155 -2.79 -5.04 10.65
N PRO A 156 -3.80 -5.89 10.56
CA PRO A 156 -5.20 -5.45 10.60
C PRO A 156 -5.44 -4.50 11.77
N THR A 157 -6.19 -3.42 11.52
CA THR A 157 -6.49 -2.32 12.45
C THR A 157 -5.31 -1.44 12.88
N SER A 158 -4.08 -1.72 12.43
CA SER A 158 -2.95 -0.82 12.72
C SER A 158 -3.14 0.58 12.15
N VAL A 159 -2.50 1.56 12.77
CA VAL A 159 -2.59 2.98 12.40
C VAL A 159 -1.27 3.45 11.82
N THR A 160 -1.33 4.05 10.64
CA THR A 160 -0.19 4.76 10.02
C THR A 160 -0.48 6.25 10.06
N GLU A 161 0.41 7.02 10.67
CA GLU A 161 0.29 8.46 10.85
C GLU A 161 1.30 9.20 9.97
N ILE A 162 0.79 9.98 9.03
CA ILE A 162 1.57 10.80 8.11
C ILE A 162 1.25 12.26 8.38
N VAL A 163 2.27 13.08 8.44
CA VAL A 163 2.14 14.53 8.63
C VAL A 163 2.80 15.29 7.50
N THR A 164 2.27 16.46 7.19
CA THR A 164 2.92 17.44 6.32
C THR A 164 4.00 18.20 7.06
N GLU A 165 5.09 18.52 6.39
CA GLU A 165 6.19 19.30 6.94
C GLU A 165 6.64 20.33 5.90
N GLU A 166 6.57 21.61 6.25
CA GLU A 166 7.09 22.72 5.47
C GLU A 166 8.41 23.21 6.09
N ARG A 167 9.54 22.74 5.59
CA ARG A 167 10.87 23.23 6.00
C ARG A 167 11.36 24.38 5.12
N GLU A 168 10.70 24.59 4.02
CA GLU A 168 10.89 25.66 3.06
C GLU A 168 9.51 26.23 2.70
N LYS A 169 9.39 27.56 2.69
CA LYS A 169 8.09 28.21 2.48
C LYS A 169 7.44 27.80 1.16
N GLY A 170 6.24 27.28 1.24
CA GLY A 170 5.44 26.90 0.07
C GLY A 170 5.80 25.53 -0.51
N ILE A 171 6.69 24.77 0.13
CA ILE A 171 7.06 23.41 -0.28
C ILE A 171 6.83 22.45 0.88
N ALA A 172 5.89 21.53 0.71
CA ALA A 172 5.60 20.50 1.69
C ALA A 172 6.14 19.14 1.26
N CYS A 173 6.59 18.37 2.25
CA CYS A 173 6.78 16.93 2.14
C CYS A 173 5.90 16.20 3.16
N PHE A 174 5.67 14.91 2.94
CA PHE A 174 4.91 14.06 3.83
C PHE A 174 5.84 13.13 4.60
N ARG A 175 5.76 13.16 5.94
CA ARG A 175 6.62 12.38 6.81
C ARG A 175 5.82 11.38 7.63
N GLY A 176 6.28 10.12 7.66
CA GLY A 176 5.71 9.09 8.52
C GLY A 176 6.16 9.27 9.97
N LEU A 177 5.22 9.50 10.88
CA LEU A 177 5.48 9.51 12.32
C LEU A 177 5.31 8.12 12.93
N LYS A 178 4.32 7.36 12.42
CA LYS A 178 4.07 5.97 12.83
C LYS A 178 3.72 5.15 11.61
N LEU A 179 4.23 3.94 11.55
CA LEU A 179 3.95 2.99 10.48
C LEU A 179 3.44 1.70 11.11
N GLY A 180 2.17 1.38 10.86
CA GLY A 180 1.57 0.15 11.35
C GLY A 180 1.47 0.05 12.88
N ASP A 181 1.28 1.17 13.57
CA ASP A 181 1.19 1.22 15.03
C ASP A 181 -0.03 0.42 15.52
N ALA A 182 0.23 -0.54 16.40
CA ALA A 182 -0.77 -1.38 17.05
C ALA A 182 -0.87 -1.12 18.57
N SER A 183 -0.34 0.01 19.07
CA SER A 183 -0.31 0.34 20.50
C SER A 183 -1.69 0.36 21.17
N HIS A 184 -2.72 0.73 20.44
CA HIS A 184 -4.11 0.71 20.92
C HIS A 184 -4.62 -0.71 21.21
N LEU A 185 -4.15 -1.73 20.48
CA LEU A 185 -4.48 -3.13 20.75
C LEU A 185 -3.81 -3.58 22.05
N TYR A 186 -2.52 -3.27 22.25
CA TYR A 186 -1.82 -3.55 23.48
C TYR A 186 -2.47 -2.86 24.69
N ALA A 187 -2.85 -1.59 24.54
CA ALA A 187 -3.57 -0.85 25.57
C ALA A 187 -4.95 -1.47 25.90
N GLY A 188 -5.61 -2.08 24.93
CA GLY A 188 -6.86 -2.80 25.08
C GLY A 188 -6.71 -4.26 25.53
N ASN A 189 -5.48 -4.74 25.74
CA ASN A 189 -5.15 -6.16 25.99
C ASN A 189 -5.69 -7.10 24.90
N GLU A 190 -5.66 -6.63 23.62
CA GLU A 190 -6.08 -7.38 22.45
C GLU A 190 -4.86 -7.88 21.67
N PRO A 191 -4.88 -9.12 21.16
CA PRO A 191 -3.78 -9.65 20.38
C PRO A 191 -3.68 -8.97 19.00
N VAL A 192 -2.46 -8.70 18.56
CA VAL A 192 -2.23 -8.24 17.17
C VAL A 192 -2.40 -9.42 16.22
N SER A 193 -3.21 -9.23 15.18
CA SER A 193 -3.38 -10.25 14.14
C SER A 193 -2.09 -10.48 13.36
N VAL A 194 -1.77 -11.74 13.11
CA VAL A 194 -0.64 -12.17 12.26
C VAL A 194 -1.04 -12.37 10.79
N ALA A 195 -2.26 -12.00 10.40
CA ALA A 195 -2.80 -12.28 9.07
C ALA A 195 -2.00 -11.66 7.91
N ALA A 196 -1.28 -10.56 8.15
CA ALA A 196 -0.43 -9.89 7.15
C ALA A 196 1.05 -10.26 7.26
N ARG A 197 1.40 -11.34 7.96
CA ARG A 197 2.78 -11.71 8.25
C ARG A 197 3.08 -13.12 7.76
N PHE A 198 4.30 -13.30 7.27
CA PHE A 198 4.84 -14.60 6.90
C PHE A 198 5.55 -15.26 8.10
N CYS A 199 5.95 -16.53 7.96
CA CYS A 199 6.72 -17.24 8.98
C CYS A 199 8.10 -16.58 9.18
N GLU A 200 8.58 -16.58 10.42
CA GLU A 200 9.92 -16.09 10.77
C GLU A 200 11.02 -17.00 10.24
N VAL A 201 10.76 -18.30 10.25
CA VAL A 201 11.68 -19.33 9.76
C VAL A 201 10.92 -20.33 8.87
N TYR A 202 11.54 -20.73 7.79
CA TYR A 202 10.92 -21.62 6.81
C TYR A 202 10.50 -22.99 7.37
N SER A 203 11.21 -23.46 8.40
CA SER A 203 10.92 -24.75 9.03
C SER A 203 9.73 -24.73 10.00
N ASP A 204 9.23 -23.57 10.37
CA ASP A 204 8.05 -23.42 11.23
C ASP A 204 7.09 -22.36 10.65
N MET A 205 6.11 -22.82 9.91
CA MET A 205 5.11 -21.97 9.27
C MET A 205 4.13 -21.30 10.25
N ASN A 206 4.13 -21.70 11.53
CA ASN A 206 3.28 -21.12 12.56
C ASN A 206 4.02 -20.06 13.41
N SER A 207 5.35 -20.04 13.38
CA SER A 207 6.14 -18.98 14.01
C SER A 207 6.00 -17.68 13.23
N ARG A 208 5.35 -16.69 13.83
CA ARG A 208 5.10 -15.38 13.22
C ARG A 208 5.29 -14.28 14.24
N HIS A 209 5.86 -13.16 13.81
CA HIS A 209 6.09 -12.01 14.68
C HIS A 209 4.83 -11.48 15.35
#